data_fb94f2379cff931a79b463199a5f1ee1
#
_entry.id   fb94f2379cff931a79b463199a5f1ee1
#
_cell.length_a   1.000
_cell.length_b   1.000
_cell.length_c   1.000
_cell.angle_alpha   90.00
_cell.angle_beta   90.00
_cell.angle_gamma   90.00
#
_symmetry.space_group_name_H-M   'P 1'
#
loop_
_entity.id
_entity.type
_entity.pdbx_description
1 polymer ?
#
loop_
_entity_poly.entity_id
_entity_poly.type
_entity_poly.pdbx_seq_one_letter_code
_entity_poly.pdbx_strand_id
1 'polypeptide(L)'
;MLIENEFEVAAPLEQVWKHMQDVPRIAPCLPGAELTDVNGDVYKGRVTTKMGPVSLKFSGTAEIVERNEAAKRIVMNCSGSEEKGKGQATMSVTSTMASSGSGTRVKVVQDLQLSGAAAQFGRGMVQDVTSVIMRSFAKCIADDIGRAGRGEGPTQRTAAPVKGFSIGMQAMLTALKRFFGGLFGRKSG
;
A
#
# COMPACT_ATOMS: atom_id res chain seq x y z
N MET A 1 2.01 15.19 6.50
CA MET A 1 1.14 15.42 5.31
C MET A 1 -0.04 14.47 5.39
N LEU A 2 -1.24 14.99 5.14
CA LEU A 2 -2.46 14.17 5.15
C LEU A 2 -2.66 13.53 3.77
N ILE A 3 -2.90 12.21 3.77
CA ILE A 3 -3.17 11.39 2.58
C ILE A 3 -4.44 10.60 2.85
N GLU A 4 -5.40 10.69 1.95
CA GLU A 4 -6.65 9.95 2.04
C GLU A 4 -6.76 8.97 0.89
N ASN A 5 -7.17 7.76 1.21
CA ASN A 5 -7.48 6.72 0.23
C ASN A 5 -8.81 6.07 0.61
N GLU A 6 -9.54 5.64 -0.40
CA GLU A 6 -10.78 4.89 -0.23
C GLU A 6 -10.79 3.72 -1.21
N PHE A 7 -11.28 2.58 -0.77
CA PHE A 7 -11.47 1.40 -1.60
C PHE A 7 -12.65 0.56 -1.13
N GLU A 8 -13.12 -0.30 -1.99
CA GLU A 8 -14.19 -1.24 -1.67
C GLU A 8 -13.67 -2.68 -1.64
N VAL A 9 -14.17 -3.44 -0.68
CA VAL A 9 -13.92 -4.88 -0.54
C VAL A 9 -15.26 -5.60 -0.77
N ALA A 10 -15.27 -6.53 -1.71
CA ALA A 10 -16.46 -7.33 -2.05
C ALA A 10 -16.71 -8.42 -0.98
N ALA A 11 -16.92 -8.00 0.27
CA ALA A 11 -17.24 -8.86 1.41
C ALA A 11 -18.04 -8.08 2.46
N PRO A 12 -18.86 -8.77 3.28
CA PRO A 12 -19.64 -8.15 4.34
C PRO A 12 -18.77 -7.43 5.38
N LEU A 13 -19.30 -6.34 5.96
CA LEU A 13 -18.60 -5.47 6.90
C LEU A 13 -17.95 -6.23 8.06
N GLU A 14 -18.65 -7.18 8.67
CA GLU A 14 -18.11 -7.94 9.80
C GLU A 14 -16.93 -8.83 9.42
N GLN A 15 -16.93 -9.37 8.21
CA GLN A 15 -15.82 -10.17 7.72
C GLN A 15 -14.59 -9.28 7.45
N VAL A 16 -14.79 -8.12 6.84
CA VAL A 16 -13.72 -7.15 6.59
C VAL A 16 -13.18 -6.59 7.90
N TRP A 17 -14.07 -6.24 8.84
CA TRP A 17 -13.70 -5.77 10.18
C TRP A 17 -12.81 -6.77 10.92
N LYS A 18 -13.23 -8.02 10.99
CA LYS A 18 -12.44 -9.08 11.61
C LYS A 18 -11.09 -9.30 10.93
N HIS A 19 -11.09 -9.27 9.60
CA HIS A 19 -9.87 -9.49 8.80
C HIS A 19 -8.86 -8.36 8.97
N MET A 20 -9.30 -7.12 9.01
CA MET A 20 -8.46 -5.92 9.14
C MET A 20 -7.77 -5.80 10.51
N GLN A 21 -8.26 -6.51 11.53
CA GLN A 21 -7.62 -6.55 12.85
C GLN A 21 -6.47 -7.57 12.95
N ASP A 22 -6.40 -8.53 12.04
CA ASP A 22 -5.37 -9.57 12.00
C ASP A 22 -4.16 -9.09 11.21
N VAL A 23 -3.32 -8.27 11.86
CA VAL A 23 -2.13 -7.68 11.21
C VAL A 23 -1.18 -8.73 10.63
N PRO A 24 -0.86 -9.85 11.30
CA PRO A 24 -0.05 -10.91 10.70
C PRO A 24 -0.62 -11.43 9.38
N ARG A 25 -1.93 -11.48 9.25
CA ARG A 25 -2.61 -11.95 8.06
C ARG A 25 -2.62 -10.92 6.93
N ILE A 26 -2.81 -9.63 7.27
CA ILE A 26 -2.89 -8.57 6.26
C ILE A 26 -1.54 -7.96 5.88
N ALA A 27 -0.50 -8.12 6.70
CA ALA A 27 0.83 -7.58 6.39
C ALA A 27 1.40 -8.08 5.05
N PRO A 28 1.25 -9.36 4.64
CA PRO A 28 1.67 -9.82 3.32
C PRO A 28 0.89 -9.18 2.16
N CYS A 29 -0.26 -8.56 2.43
CA CYS A 29 -1.04 -7.82 1.44
C CYS A 29 -0.46 -6.43 1.13
N LEU A 30 0.41 -5.90 2.01
CA LEU A 30 1.10 -4.63 1.80
C LEU A 30 2.37 -4.87 0.97
N PRO A 31 2.42 -4.39 -0.28
CA PRO A 31 3.59 -4.60 -1.14
C PRO A 31 4.86 -4.04 -0.53
N GLY A 32 5.88 -4.87 -0.42
CA GLY A 32 7.17 -4.51 0.17
C GLY A 32 7.23 -4.54 1.69
N ALA A 33 6.13 -4.88 2.37
CA ALA A 33 6.13 -5.06 3.82
C ALA A 33 6.59 -6.48 4.21
N GLU A 34 7.38 -6.56 5.26
CA GLU A 34 7.86 -7.79 5.88
C GLU A 34 7.67 -7.68 7.40
N LEU A 35 6.86 -8.54 7.97
CA LEU A 35 6.67 -8.63 9.41
C LEU A 35 7.79 -9.46 10.03
N THR A 36 8.47 -8.94 11.06
CA THR A 36 9.62 -9.61 11.68
C THR A 36 9.36 -10.05 13.11
N ASP A 37 8.46 -9.36 13.83
CA ASP A 37 8.13 -9.68 15.22
C ASP A 37 6.71 -9.20 15.57
N VAL A 38 6.05 -9.91 16.49
CA VAL A 38 4.70 -9.58 16.98
C VAL A 38 4.68 -9.70 18.49
N ASN A 39 4.30 -8.61 19.16
CA ASN A 39 4.15 -8.59 20.61
C ASN A 39 2.85 -7.85 20.97
N GLY A 40 1.76 -8.60 21.15
CA GLY A 40 0.43 -8.03 21.35
C GLY A 40 0.02 -7.16 20.17
N ASP A 41 -0.24 -5.89 20.43
CA ASP A 41 -0.63 -4.89 19.42
C ASP A 41 0.55 -4.14 18.78
N VAL A 42 1.78 -4.53 19.14
CA VAL A 42 3.01 -3.97 18.59
C VAL A 42 3.61 -4.94 17.58
N TYR A 43 3.81 -4.47 16.38
CA TYR A 43 4.30 -5.20 15.22
C TYR A 43 5.62 -4.58 14.78
N LYS A 44 6.69 -5.38 14.66
CA LYS A 44 7.95 -4.94 14.08
C LYS A 44 8.06 -5.44 12.65
N GLY A 45 8.64 -4.63 11.80
CA GLY A 45 8.76 -5.00 10.40
C GLY A 45 9.66 -4.09 9.59
N ARG A 46 9.73 -4.42 8.32
CA ARG A 46 10.43 -3.65 7.30
C ARG A 46 9.48 -3.30 6.18
N VAL A 47 9.69 -2.15 5.57
CA VAL A 47 8.95 -1.76 4.37
C VAL A 47 9.95 -1.31 3.31
N THR A 48 9.88 -1.93 2.14
CA THR A 48 10.63 -1.50 0.96
C THR A 48 9.69 -0.84 -0.02
N THR A 49 9.90 0.43 -0.31
CA THR A 49 9.12 1.17 -1.31
C THR A 49 10.03 1.73 -2.40
N LYS A 50 9.51 1.80 -3.63
CA LYS A 50 10.19 2.42 -4.77
C LYS A 50 9.52 3.73 -5.14
N MET A 51 10.30 4.80 -5.11
CA MET A 51 9.87 6.13 -5.55
C MET A 51 10.69 6.53 -6.78
N GLY A 52 10.14 6.24 -7.97
CA GLY A 52 10.90 6.36 -9.22
C GLY A 52 12.14 5.45 -9.23
N PRO A 53 13.34 5.98 -9.47
CA PRO A 53 14.59 5.22 -9.46
C PRO A 53 15.09 4.89 -8.05
N VAL A 54 14.55 5.54 -7.02
CA VAL A 54 15.01 5.42 -5.63
C VAL A 54 14.27 4.29 -4.93
N SER A 55 15.00 3.42 -4.24
CA SER A 55 14.45 2.38 -3.37
C SER A 55 14.76 2.75 -1.93
N LEU A 56 13.72 2.95 -1.14
CA LEU A 56 13.79 3.26 0.29
C LEU A 56 13.43 2.03 1.10
N LYS A 57 14.21 1.74 2.11
CA LYS A 57 13.95 0.66 3.07
C LYS A 57 13.87 1.25 4.47
N PHE A 58 12.76 1.03 5.13
CA PHE A 58 12.53 1.42 6.50
C PHE A 58 12.38 0.19 7.38
N SER A 59 13.00 0.21 8.54
CA SER A 59 12.75 -0.75 9.63
C SER A 59 12.09 0.00 10.77
N GLY A 60 11.06 -0.60 11.38
CA GLY A 60 10.32 0.12 12.40
C GLY A 60 9.22 -0.70 13.05
N THR A 61 8.29 0.03 13.67
CA THR A 61 7.18 -0.51 14.43
C THR A 61 5.85 0.07 13.95
N ALA A 62 4.80 -0.73 14.07
CA ALA A 62 3.42 -0.33 13.95
C ALA A 62 2.69 -0.81 15.20
N GLU A 63 1.87 0.04 15.81
CA GLU A 63 1.10 -0.26 17.01
C GLU A 63 -0.36 0.09 16.79
N ILE A 64 -1.26 -0.85 17.06
CA ILE A 64 -2.69 -0.54 17.08
C ILE A 64 -3.01 0.10 18.43
N VAL A 65 -3.36 1.39 18.39
CA VAL A 65 -3.66 2.18 19.58
C VAL A 65 -5.15 2.31 19.85
N GLU A 66 -5.99 1.98 18.88
CA GLU A 66 -7.45 1.98 19.05
C GLU A 66 -8.11 0.91 18.17
N ARG A 67 -9.05 0.18 18.76
CA ARG A 67 -10.05 -0.63 18.09
C ARG A 67 -11.45 -0.24 18.59
N ASN A 68 -12.19 0.46 17.77
CA ASN A 68 -13.55 0.87 18.09
C ASN A 68 -14.53 0.08 17.24
N GLU A 69 -15.13 -0.95 17.82
CA GLU A 69 -16.02 -1.86 17.12
C GLU A 69 -17.32 -1.17 16.71
N ALA A 70 -17.88 -0.33 17.58
CA ALA A 70 -19.12 0.38 17.28
C ALA A 70 -18.98 1.34 16.08
N ALA A 71 -17.83 2.01 15.98
CA ALA A 71 -17.51 2.92 14.88
C ALA A 71 -16.82 2.21 13.70
N LYS A 72 -16.52 0.90 13.81
CA LYS A 72 -15.71 0.13 12.86
C LYS A 72 -14.42 0.88 12.47
N ARG A 73 -13.72 1.40 13.50
CA ARG A 73 -12.52 2.23 13.37
C ARG A 73 -11.33 1.58 14.03
N ILE A 74 -10.20 1.55 13.29
CA ILE A 74 -8.89 1.14 13.79
C ILE A 74 -7.95 2.32 13.64
N VAL A 75 -7.18 2.63 14.70
CA VAL A 75 -6.09 3.61 14.65
C VAL A 75 -4.77 2.91 14.93
N MET A 76 -3.79 3.15 14.06
CA MET A 76 -2.46 2.58 14.14
C MET A 76 -1.41 3.69 14.06
N ASN A 77 -0.44 3.67 14.97
CA ASN A 77 0.73 4.54 14.89
C ASN A 77 1.93 3.74 14.38
N CYS A 78 2.63 4.31 13.41
CA CYS A 78 3.79 3.69 12.78
C CYS A 78 5.00 4.62 12.92
N SER A 79 6.16 4.03 13.16
CA SER A 79 7.44 4.74 13.14
C SER A 79 8.52 3.87 12.52
N GLY A 80 9.41 4.47 11.75
CA GLY A 80 10.50 3.74 11.12
C GLY A 80 11.67 4.63 10.76
N SER A 81 12.85 4.00 10.70
CA SER A 81 14.09 4.62 10.29
C SER A 81 14.59 3.98 9.00
N GLU A 82 15.12 4.78 8.10
CA GLU A 82 15.72 4.31 6.86
C GLU A 82 17.00 3.51 7.14
N GLU A 83 17.12 2.30 6.57
CA GLU A 83 18.24 1.40 6.88
C GLU A 83 19.60 1.92 6.39
N LYS A 84 19.63 2.68 5.30
CA LYS A 84 20.86 3.18 4.66
C LYS A 84 21.05 4.68 4.74
N GLY A 85 20.19 5.40 5.41
CA GLY A 85 20.17 6.85 5.48
C GLY A 85 19.89 7.38 6.88
N LYS A 86 19.68 8.69 6.95
CA LYS A 86 19.26 9.38 8.18
C LYS A 86 17.77 9.74 8.13
N GLY A 87 17.01 9.10 7.23
CA GLY A 87 15.58 9.35 7.05
C GLY A 87 14.76 8.70 8.15
N GLN A 88 13.70 9.38 8.55
CA GLN A 88 12.68 8.85 9.46
C GLN A 88 11.29 9.05 8.86
N ALA A 89 10.41 8.13 9.17
CA ALA A 89 9.00 8.19 8.84
C ALA A 89 8.17 7.96 10.10
N THR A 90 7.22 8.83 10.37
CA THR A 90 6.18 8.59 11.37
C THR A 90 4.82 8.75 10.71
N MET A 91 3.86 7.93 11.07
CA MET A 91 2.54 7.93 10.45
C MET A 91 1.48 7.52 11.45
N SER A 92 0.40 8.28 11.51
CA SER A 92 -0.84 7.83 12.14
C SER A 92 -1.81 7.41 11.04
N VAL A 93 -2.34 6.20 11.13
CA VAL A 93 -3.28 5.62 10.17
C VAL A 93 -4.62 5.42 10.85
N THR A 94 -5.65 6.06 10.34
CA THR A 94 -7.03 5.82 10.76
C THR A 94 -7.78 5.11 9.64
N SER A 95 -8.26 3.91 9.90
CA SER A 95 -9.10 3.12 8.99
C SER A 95 -10.52 3.07 9.51
N THR A 96 -11.50 3.47 8.72
CA THR A 96 -12.93 3.37 9.03
C THR A 96 -13.62 2.53 7.97
N MET A 97 -14.58 1.70 8.40
CA MET A 97 -15.29 0.77 7.53
C MET A 97 -16.78 0.98 7.64
N ALA A 98 -17.47 0.93 6.51
CA ALA A 98 -18.93 1.04 6.43
C ALA A 98 -19.47 0.11 5.36
N SER A 99 -20.70 -0.37 5.55
CA SER A 99 -21.41 -1.15 4.53
C SER A 99 -21.61 -0.32 3.26
N SER A 100 -21.40 -0.93 2.10
CA SER A 100 -21.60 -0.32 0.78
C SER A 100 -22.23 -1.36 -0.14
N GLY A 101 -23.58 -1.33 -0.28
CA GLY A 101 -24.29 -2.38 -0.99
C GLY A 101 -24.06 -3.76 -0.38
N SER A 102 -23.58 -4.71 -1.16
CA SER A 102 -23.19 -6.06 -0.71
C SER A 102 -21.75 -6.16 -0.19
N GLY A 103 -20.98 -5.06 -0.26
CA GLY A 103 -19.58 -4.99 0.13
C GLY A 103 -19.33 -4.03 1.29
N THR A 104 -18.06 -3.74 1.49
CA THR A 104 -17.57 -2.83 2.53
C THR A 104 -16.72 -1.76 1.92
N ARG A 105 -17.02 -0.50 2.21
CA ARG A 105 -16.19 0.65 1.93
C ARG A 105 -15.20 0.86 3.06
N VAL A 106 -13.92 0.98 2.74
CA VAL A 106 -12.83 1.25 3.67
C VAL A 106 -12.22 2.60 3.32
N LYS A 107 -12.30 3.54 4.25
CA LYS A 107 -11.60 4.83 4.16
C LYS A 107 -10.35 4.76 5.03
N VAL A 108 -9.20 5.13 4.48
CA VAL A 108 -7.91 5.18 5.17
C VAL A 108 -7.37 6.60 5.12
N VAL A 109 -7.19 7.19 6.28
CA VAL A 109 -6.58 8.51 6.46
C VAL A 109 -5.22 8.32 7.09
N GLN A 110 -4.18 8.87 6.47
CA GLN A 110 -2.79 8.75 6.91
C GLN A 110 -2.23 10.15 7.14
N ASP A 111 -1.80 10.44 8.38
CA ASP A 111 -0.98 11.62 8.64
C ASP A 111 0.48 11.20 8.69
N LEU A 112 1.20 11.51 7.61
CA LEU A 112 2.57 11.06 7.34
C LEU A 112 3.55 12.21 7.51
N GLN A 113 4.59 11.98 8.30
CA GLN A 113 5.75 12.85 8.44
C GLN A 113 6.99 12.11 7.97
N LEU A 114 7.75 12.74 7.09
CA LEU A 114 8.97 12.19 6.50
C LEU A 114 10.14 13.14 6.74
N SER A 115 11.33 12.57 6.97
CA SER A 115 12.59 13.30 6.98
C SER A 115 13.64 12.61 6.12
N GLY A 116 14.79 13.26 5.91
CA GLY A 116 15.87 12.75 5.09
C GLY A 116 15.52 12.73 3.59
N ALA A 117 16.03 11.74 2.86
CA ALA A 117 15.81 11.61 1.41
C ALA A 117 14.34 11.45 1.03
N ALA A 118 13.57 10.78 1.87
CA ALA A 118 12.13 10.58 1.65
C ALA A 118 11.33 11.88 1.65
N ALA A 119 11.76 12.89 2.42
CA ALA A 119 11.09 14.19 2.49
C ALA A 119 11.26 15.04 1.20
N GLN A 120 12.20 14.68 0.34
CA GLN A 120 12.43 15.38 -0.93
C GLN A 120 11.38 15.01 -2.00
N PHE A 121 10.64 13.93 -1.80
CA PHE A 121 9.55 13.56 -2.69
C PHE A 121 8.35 14.46 -2.44
N GLY A 122 7.86 15.11 -3.48
CA GLY A 122 6.67 15.96 -3.41
C GLY A 122 5.42 15.17 -3.02
N ARG A 123 4.45 15.85 -2.39
CA ARG A 123 3.18 15.28 -1.94
C ARG A 123 2.47 14.45 -3.03
N GLY A 124 2.51 14.90 -4.30
CA GLY A 124 1.89 14.18 -5.41
C GLY A 124 2.48 12.79 -5.62
N MET A 125 3.82 12.67 -5.61
CA MET A 125 4.47 11.36 -5.76
C MET A 125 4.15 10.41 -4.60
N VAL A 126 4.11 10.92 -3.36
CA VAL A 126 3.74 10.12 -2.18
C VAL A 126 2.29 9.65 -2.29
N GLN A 127 1.38 10.53 -2.71
CA GLN A 127 -0.04 10.22 -2.95
C GLN A 127 -0.20 9.13 -4.02
N ASP A 128 0.52 9.22 -5.13
CA ASP A 128 0.45 8.25 -6.22
C ASP A 128 0.93 6.86 -5.76
N VAL A 129 2.07 6.82 -5.04
CA VAL A 129 2.62 5.56 -4.51
C VAL A 129 1.66 4.93 -3.51
N THR A 130 1.13 5.70 -2.56
CA THR A 130 0.18 5.17 -1.57
C THR A 130 -1.11 4.69 -2.22
N SER A 131 -1.61 5.38 -3.25
CA SER A 131 -2.81 4.94 -3.99
C SER A 131 -2.59 3.60 -4.70
N VAL A 132 -1.39 3.36 -5.26
CA VAL A 132 -1.05 2.06 -5.87
C VAL A 132 -0.98 0.96 -4.81
N ILE A 133 -0.35 1.24 -3.66
CA ILE A 133 -0.27 0.31 -2.53
C ILE A 133 -1.67 -0.05 -2.03
N MET A 134 -2.55 0.94 -1.84
CA MET A 134 -3.91 0.71 -1.35
C MET A 134 -4.76 -0.11 -2.32
N ARG A 135 -4.65 0.10 -3.64
CA ARG A 135 -5.34 -0.74 -4.63
C ARG A 135 -4.88 -2.21 -4.58
N SER A 136 -3.57 -2.43 -4.44
CA SER A 136 -3.01 -3.79 -4.31
C SER A 136 -3.46 -4.46 -3.01
N PHE A 137 -3.48 -3.69 -1.92
CA PHE A 137 -3.95 -4.11 -0.62
C PHE A 137 -5.43 -4.52 -0.64
N ALA A 138 -6.30 -3.66 -1.19
CA ALA A 138 -7.73 -3.92 -1.32
C ALA A 138 -8.01 -5.23 -2.07
N LYS A 139 -7.32 -5.43 -3.21
CA LYS A 139 -7.45 -6.67 -4.00
C LYS A 139 -7.02 -7.90 -3.18
N CYS A 140 -5.90 -7.81 -2.47
CA CYS A 140 -5.39 -8.90 -1.66
C CYS A 140 -6.36 -9.27 -0.53
N ILE A 141 -6.91 -8.27 0.18
CA ILE A 141 -7.89 -8.49 1.26
C ILE A 141 -9.15 -9.17 0.72
N ALA A 142 -9.68 -8.71 -0.42
CA ALA A 142 -10.85 -9.32 -1.05
C ALA A 142 -10.58 -10.79 -1.45
N ASP A 143 -9.42 -11.07 -2.05
CA ASP A 143 -9.00 -12.41 -2.42
C ASP A 143 -8.89 -13.34 -1.19
N ASP A 144 -8.26 -12.84 -0.09
CA ASP A 144 -8.06 -13.62 1.14
C ASP A 144 -9.37 -13.92 1.88
N ILE A 145 -10.29 -12.96 1.94
CA ILE A 145 -11.62 -13.18 2.52
C ILE A 145 -12.40 -14.21 1.69
N GLY A 146 -12.37 -14.08 0.36
CA GLY A 146 -13.02 -15.03 -0.55
C GLY A 146 -12.47 -16.45 -0.41
N ARG A 147 -11.16 -16.62 -0.22
CA ARG A 147 -10.51 -17.92 0.03
C ARG A 147 -10.90 -18.51 1.39
N ALA A 148 -10.89 -17.69 2.43
CA ALA A 148 -11.32 -18.12 3.76
C ALA A 148 -12.78 -18.63 3.77
N GLY A 149 -13.66 -17.99 3.00
CA GLY A 149 -15.04 -18.45 2.81
C GLY A 149 -15.17 -19.83 2.13
N ARG A 150 -14.12 -20.26 1.38
CA ARG A 150 -14.03 -21.58 0.76
C ARG A 150 -13.24 -22.59 1.59
N GLY A 151 -12.79 -22.22 2.81
CA GLY A 151 -11.95 -23.07 3.65
C GLY A 151 -10.49 -23.19 3.19
N GLU A 152 -10.04 -22.35 2.26
CA GLU A 152 -8.67 -22.31 1.78
C GLU A 152 -7.79 -21.45 2.70
N GLY A 153 -6.54 -21.85 2.91
CA GLY A 153 -5.58 -21.07 3.71
C GLY A 153 -5.21 -19.72 3.08
N PRO A 154 -4.57 -18.83 3.87
CA PRO A 154 -4.13 -17.54 3.37
C PRO A 154 -3.15 -17.70 2.20
N THR A 155 -3.16 -16.75 1.27
CA THR A 155 -2.23 -16.77 0.13
C THR A 155 -0.81 -16.59 0.65
N GLN A 156 0.07 -17.57 0.39
CA GLN A 156 1.51 -17.38 0.62
C GLN A 156 2.02 -16.38 -0.44
N ARG A 157 2.09 -15.11 -0.08
CA ARG A 157 2.67 -14.07 -0.92
C ARG A 157 3.96 -13.59 -0.29
N THR A 158 5.06 -13.76 -1.00
CA THR A 158 6.27 -12.98 -0.71
C THR A 158 5.97 -11.56 -1.19
N ALA A 159 6.01 -10.60 -0.28
CA ALA A 159 5.72 -9.20 -0.58
C ALA A 159 6.79 -8.63 -1.54
N ALA A 160 6.60 -8.84 -2.84
CA ALA A 160 7.46 -8.24 -3.85
C ALA A 160 7.20 -6.72 -3.90
N PRO A 161 8.25 -5.87 -3.90
CA PRO A 161 8.08 -4.43 -4.01
C PRO A 161 7.36 -4.09 -5.30
N VAL A 162 6.40 -3.15 -5.23
CA VAL A 162 5.65 -2.69 -6.40
C VAL A 162 6.64 -2.14 -7.44
N LYS A 163 6.71 -2.78 -8.60
CA LYS A 163 7.43 -2.24 -9.76
C LYS A 163 6.58 -1.12 -10.39
N GLY A 164 6.55 0.03 -9.73
CA GLY A 164 5.69 1.15 -10.09
C GLY A 164 6.26 2.05 -11.17
N PHE A 165 6.88 1.54 -12.25
CA PHE A 165 7.26 2.45 -13.35
C PHE A 165 7.48 1.77 -14.71
N SER A 166 7.24 0.48 -14.89
CA SER A 166 7.48 -0.14 -16.21
C SER A 166 6.35 0.08 -17.22
N ILE A 167 5.14 0.40 -16.77
CA ILE A 167 3.97 0.55 -17.66
C ILE A 167 3.98 1.90 -18.37
N GLY A 168 4.37 2.99 -17.67
CA GLY A 168 4.48 4.33 -18.27
C GLY A 168 5.63 4.45 -19.27
N MET A 169 6.76 3.78 -19.02
CA MET A 169 7.94 3.82 -19.90
C MET A 169 7.74 3.01 -21.19
N GLN A 170 7.01 1.90 -21.14
CA GLN A 170 6.65 1.15 -22.36
C GLN A 170 5.67 1.91 -23.24
N ALA A 171 4.69 2.61 -22.66
CA ALA A 171 3.77 3.47 -23.41
C ALA A 171 4.49 4.68 -24.04
N MET A 172 5.43 5.30 -23.31
CA MET A 172 6.22 6.43 -23.82
C MET A 172 7.23 5.99 -24.90
N LEU A 173 7.89 4.84 -24.76
CA LEU A 173 8.76 4.27 -25.79
C LEU A 173 7.99 3.88 -27.07
N THR A 174 6.76 3.40 -26.92
CA THR A 174 5.90 3.07 -28.07
C THR A 174 5.40 4.32 -28.77
N ALA A 175 5.08 5.38 -28.05
CA ALA A 175 4.71 6.68 -28.59
C ALA A 175 5.88 7.35 -29.30
N LEU A 176 7.11 7.30 -28.73
CA LEU A 176 8.31 7.80 -29.34
C LEU A 176 8.68 7.05 -30.65
N LYS A 177 8.59 5.71 -30.64
CA LYS A 177 8.80 4.91 -31.86
C LYS A 177 7.80 5.23 -32.97
N ARG A 178 6.53 5.52 -32.64
CA ARG A 178 5.52 5.96 -33.61
C ARG A 178 5.81 7.37 -34.14
N PHE A 179 6.32 8.27 -33.30
CA PHE A 179 6.65 9.65 -33.69
C PHE A 179 7.89 9.70 -34.60
N PHE A 180 8.95 8.95 -34.29
CA PHE A 180 10.17 8.89 -35.10
C PHE A 180 10.04 7.98 -36.34
N GLY A 181 9.19 6.94 -36.30
CA GLY A 181 8.95 6.08 -37.46
C GLY A 181 8.22 6.81 -38.61
N GLY A 182 7.44 7.86 -38.29
CA GLY A 182 6.75 8.69 -39.29
C GLY A 182 7.66 9.73 -39.97
N LEU A 183 8.82 10.05 -39.41
CA LEU A 183 9.71 11.09 -39.96
C LEU A 183 10.76 10.54 -40.94
N PHE A 184 11.04 9.24 -40.96
CA PHE A 184 12.04 8.61 -41.85
C PHE A 184 11.42 7.78 -42.99
N GLY A 185 10.10 7.77 -43.14
CA GLY A 185 9.38 6.98 -44.15
C GLY A 185 9.04 7.75 -45.44
N ARG A 186 9.74 8.82 -45.81
CA ARG A 186 9.43 9.54 -47.05
C ARG A 186 10.70 9.92 -47.83
N LYS A 187 11.35 8.92 -48.45
CA LYS A 187 12.19 9.13 -49.65
C LYS A 187 12.37 7.81 -50.34
N SER A 188 11.72 7.66 -51.45
CA SER A 188 12.21 7.10 -52.73
C SER A 188 11.03 6.65 -53.58
N GLY A 189 10.92 7.27 -54.74
CA GLY A 189 10.08 6.90 -55.83
C GLY A 189 9.64 8.11 -56.62
#